data_18b0c8ba94dfbeb5f5124f91e93fdd44
#
_entry.id   18b0c8ba94dfbeb5f5124f91e93fdd44
#
_cell.length_a   1.000
_cell.length_b   1.000
_cell.length_c   1.000
_cell.angle_alpha   90.00
_cell.angle_beta   90.00
_cell.angle_gamma   90.00
#
_symmetry.space_group_name_H-M   'P 1'
#
loop_
_entity.id
_entity.type
_entity.pdbx_description
1 polymer ?
#
loop_
_entity_poly.entity_id
_entity_poly.type
_entity_poly.pdbx_seq_one_letter_code
_entity_poly.pdbx_strand_id
1 'polypeptide(L)'
;MIRKVNEKSLRDIHSEIKSAKEQKVIDEKDYVLGENQYKWAMKFYVSLPQCLRLIIWKFILKNPFLIKKMAGTIVVTSVGMIGNVKGWVIPVSFLPVCFALGSIIKKPGVFKERIEVREYLQMTILIDHDVIDGAPAARFVTRLTDLIESGYGL
;
A
#
# COMPACT_ATOMS: atom_id res chain seq x y z
N MET A 1 4.44 8.79 3.26
CA MET A 1 4.82 7.42 3.68
C MET A 1 4.84 7.35 5.20
N ILE A 2 4.12 6.41 5.79
CA ILE A 2 4.11 6.19 7.25
C ILE A 2 5.30 5.30 7.61
N ARG A 3 6.11 5.76 8.55
CA ARG A 3 7.31 5.03 9.00
C ARG A 3 7.07 4.42 10.37
N LYS A 4 7.74 3.29 10.66
CA LYS A 4 7.73 2.63 11.97
C LYS A 4 6.30 2.31 12.47
N VAL A 5 5.48 1.76 11.60
CA VAL A 5 4.07 1.44 11.90
C VAL A 5 3.96 0.47 13.10
N ASN A 6 4.95 -0.40 13.27
CA ASN A 6 5.03 -1.35 14.37
C ASN A 6 5.24 -0.69 15.76
N GLU A 7 5.65 0.57 15.81
CA GLU A 7 5.88 1.34 17.04
C GLU A 7 4.75 2.34 17.32
N LYS A 8 3.74 2.43 16.45
CA LYS A 8 2.64 3.41 16.50
C LYS A 8 1.33 2.77 16.87
N SER A 9 0.49 3.51 17.61
CA SER A 9 -0.90 3.14 17.84
C SER A 9 -1.75 3.37 16.60
N LEU A 10 -2.92 2.71 16.51
CA LEU A 10 -3.89 2.95 15.43
C LEU A 10 -4.33 4.42 15.34
N ARG A 11 -4.44 5.09 16.51
CA ARG A 11 -4.79 6.52 16.58
C ARG A 11 -3.71 7.40 15.95
N ASP A 12 -2.42 7.09 16.20
CA ASP A 12 -1.30 7.84 15.63
C ASP A 12 -1.25 7.66 14.11
N ILE A 13 -1.43 6.43 13.64
CA ILE A 13 -1.50 6.13 12.21
C ILE A 13 -2.67 6.87 11.56
N HIS A 14 -3.84 6.86 12.18
CA HIS A 14 -5.02 7.57 11.67
C HIS A 14 -4.78 9.09 11.59
N SER A 15 -4.20 9.69 12.63
CA SER A 15 -3.91 11.12 12.66
C SER A 15 -2.88 11.52 11.59
N GLU A 16 -1.85 10.69 11.37
CA GLU A 16 -0.85 10.92 10.33
C GLU A 16 -1.44 10.84 8.92
N ILE A 17 -2.34 9.86 8.67
CA ILE A 17 -3.08 9.75 7.40
C ILE A 17 -3.98 10.96 7.20
N LYS A 18 -4.70 11.37 8.23
CA LYS A 18 -5.60 12.53 8.17
C LYS A 18 -4.84 13.81 7.86
N SER A 19 -3.76 14.08 8.57
CA SER A 19 -2.89 15.24 8.34
C SER A 19 -2.32 15.24 6.91
N ALA A 20 -1.92 14.08 6.40
CA ALA A 20 -1.42 13.96 5.03
C ALA A 20 -2.50 14.25 3.98
N LYS A 21 -3.77 13.89 4.24
CA LYS A 21 -4.91 14.21 3.35
C LYS A 21 -5.30 15.69 3.39
N GLU A 22 -5.16 16.34 4.55
CA GLU A 22 -5.49 17.74 4.76
C GLU A 22 -4.41 18.71 4.25
N GLN A 23 -3.19 18.22 4.02
CA GLN A 23 -2.17 18.98 3.33
C GLN A 23 -2.68 19.31 1.92
N LYS A 24 -3.06 20.58 1.71
CA LYS A 24 -3.46 21.06 0.39
C LYS A 24 -2.31 20.84 -0.57
N VAL A 25 -2.57 20.09 -1.63
CA VAL A 25 -1.71 20.01 -2.81
C VAL A 25 -1.73 21.41 -3.43
N ILE A 26 -0.73 22.22 -3.13
CA ILE A 26 -0.65 23.63 -3.56
C ILE A 26 -0.34 23.73 -5.05
N ASP A 27 0.14 22.63 -5.65
CA ASP A 27 0.47 22.58 -7.07
C ASP A 27 0.14 21.17 -7.61
N GLU A 28 -0.57 21.08 -8.74
CA GLU A 28 -0.88 19.80 -9.41
C GLU A 28 0.37 18.98 -9.78
N LYS A 29 1.56 19.59 -9.69
CA LYS A 29 2.86 18.96 -9.90
C LYS A 29 3.50 18.41 -8.63
N ASP A 30 2.91 18.63 -7.46
CA ASP A 30 3.43 18.16 -6.16
C ASP A 30 2.96 16.71 -5.85
N TYR A 31 2.96 15.84 -6.86
CA TYR A 31 2.72 14.43 -6.64
C TYR A 31 3.84 13.78 -5.83
N VAL A 32 3.56 13.59 -4.53
CA VAL A 32 3.93 12.39 -3.76
C VAL A 32 5.40 12.15 -3.41
N LEU A 33 6.29 13.10 -3.41
CA LEU A 33 7.55 12.92 -2.68
C LEU A 33 7.60 13.92 -1.54
N GLY A 34 7.17 13.45 -0.38
CA GLY A 34 7.17 14.22 0.85
C GLY A 34 8.48 14.96 1.10
N GLU A 35 8.33 16.17 1.60
CA GLU A 35 9.33 17.14 1.99
C GLU A 35 10.04 17.89 0.86
N ASN A 36 9.93 19.20 0.97
CA ASN A 36 10.54 20.25 0.16
C ASN A 36 12.08 20.12 -0.07
N GLN A 37 12.70 19.17 0.59
CA GLN A 37 14.15 19.00 0.67
C GLN A 37 14.80 18.54 -0.65
N TYR A 38 14.01 17.96 -1.56
CA TYR A 38 14.55 17.40 -2.81
C TYR A 38 14.03 18.07 -4.09
N LYS A 39 13.31 19.20 -3.98
CA LYS A 39 12.75 19.90 -5.17
C LYS A 39 13.83 20.30 -6.19
N TRP A 40 14.97 20.74 -5.72
CA TRP A 40 16.09 21.09 -6.60
C TRP A 40 16.70 19.86 -7.30
N ALA A 41 16.87 18.76 -6.56
CA ALA A 41 17.40 17.51 -7.11
C ALA A 41 16.43 16.91 -8.14
N MET A 42 15.12 17.03 -7.92
CA MET A 42 14.11 16.60 -8.87
C MET A 42 14.14 17.44 -10.15
N LYS A 43 14.24 18.76 -10.04
CA LYS A 43 14.40 19.64 -11.22
C LYS A 43 15.64 19.27 -12.02
N PHE A 44 16.76 19.04 -11.33
CA PHE A 44 18.01 18.60 -11.96
C PHE A 44 17.84 17.23 -12.64
N TYR A 45 17.21 16.25 -11.97
CA TYR A 45 16.96 14.92 -12.53
C TYR A 45 16.09 14.97 -13.79
N VAL A 46 15.04 15.78 -13.80
CA VAL A 46 14.13 15.93 -14.96
C VAL A 46 14.85 16.60 -16.15
N SER A 47 15.80 17.50 -15.88
CA SER A 47 16.62 18.16 -16.90
C SER A 47 17.67 17.26 -17.56
N LEU A 48 17.97 16.10 -16.96
CA LEU A 48 18.95 15.17 -17.50
C LEU A 48 18.40 14.43 -18.74
N PRO A 49 19.24 14.11 -19.73
CA PRO A 49 18.86 13.28 -20.87
C PRO A 49 18.46 11.87 -20.39
N GLN A 50 17.58 11.23 -21.17
CA GLN A 50 16.97 9.95 -20.81
C GLN A 50 18.00 8.86 -20.47
N CYS A 51 19.11 8.80 -21.19
CA CYS A 51 20.18 7.82 -20.95
C CYS A 51 20.76 7.92 -19.52
N LEU A 52 21.03 9.13 -19.06
CA LEU A 52 21.53 9.35 -17.70
C LEU A 52 20.50 9.06 -16.64
N ARG A 53 19.22 9.39 -16.87
CA ARG A 53 18.12 9.03 -15.97
C ARG A 53 17.98 7.53 -15.80
N LEU A 54 18.11 6.76 -16.88
CA LEU A 54 18.05 5.29 -16.83
C LEU A 54 19.23 4.69 -16.06
N ILE A 55 20.43 5.26 -16.21
CA ILE A 55 21.61 4.81 -15.45
C ILE A 55 21.43 5.07 -13.95
N ILE A 56 20.96 6.26 -13.58
CA ILE A 56 20.67 6.61 -12.18
C ILE A 56 19.60 5.65 -11.61
N TRP A 57 18.53 5.41 -12.38
CA TRP A 57 17.46 4.50 -11.96
C TRP A 57 17.96 3.08 -11.77
N LYS A 58 18.78 2.57 -12.71
CA LYS A 58 19.42 1.26 -12.58
C LYS A 58 20.28 1.15 -11.31
N PHE A 59 20.97 2.22 -10.92
CA PHE A 59 21.76 2.25 -9.69
C PHE A 59 20.89 2.25 -8.44
N ILE A 60 19.81 3.02 -8.45
CA ILE A 60 18.83 3.04 -7.34
C ILE A 60 18.19 1.66 -7.15
N LEU A 61 17.76 1.01 -8.24
CA LEU A 61 17.14 -0.31 -8.19
C LEU A 61 18.08 -1.43 -7.72
N LYS A 62 19.39 -1.28 -7.93
CA LYS A 62 20.39 -2.22 -7.41
C LYS A 62 20.60 -2.12 -5.91
N ASN A 63 20.17 -1.02 -5.27
CA ASN A 63 20.39 -0.80 -3.85
C ASN A 63 19.07 -0.95 -3.07
N PRO A 64 18.81 -2.12 -2.45
CA PRO A 64 17.57 -2.38 -1.74
C PRO A 64 17.35 -1.45 -0.53
N PHE A 65 18.43 -0.96 0.09
CA PHE A 65 18.34 -0.03 1.20
C PHE A 65 17.81 1.35 0.77
N LEU A 66 18.19 1.81 -0.43
CA LEU A 66 17.65 3.04 -1.01
C LEU A 66 16.17 2.89 -1.34
N ILE A 67 15.76 1.78 -1.94
CA ILE A 67 14.36 1.50 -2.25
C ILE A 67 13.54 1.48 -0.94
N LYS A 68 14.00 0.74 0.08
CA LYS A 68 13.35 0.69 1.40
C LYS A 68 13.21 2.08 2.02
N LYS A 69 14.24 2.93 1.89
CA LYS A 69 14.23 4.30 2.42
C LYS A 69 13.26 5.21 1.66
N MET A 70 13.12 5.03 0.35
CA MET A 70 12.29 5.88 -0.53
C MET A 70 10.83 5.44 -0.59
N ALA A 71 10.59 4.14 -0.70
CA ALA A 71 9.26 3.59 -0.99
C ALA A 71 8.65 2.77 0.16
N GLY A 72 9.46 2.38 1.15
CA GLY A 72 9.02 1.49 2.23
C GLY A 72 9.13 0.02 1.85
N THR A 73 8.45 -0.85 2.60
CA THR A 73 8.46 -2.31 2.42
C THR A 73 7.11 -2.88 2.03
N ILE A 74 6.04 -2.18 2.35
CA ILE A 74 4.66 -2.58 2.11
C ILE A 74 3.93 -1.40 1.49
N VAL A 75 3.11 -1.69 0.49
CA VAL A 75 2.18 -0.73 -0.10
C VAL A 75 0.74 -1.13 0.24
N VAL A 76 -0.07 -0.16 0.61
CA VAL A 76 -1.51 -0.32 0.77
C VAL A 76 -2.20 0.65 -0.17
N THR A 77 -3.02 0.14 -1.07
CA THR A 77 -3.85 0.95 -1.96
C THR A 77 -5.32 0.66 -1.71
N SER A 78 -6.18 1.68 -1.78
CA SER A 78 -7.62 1.53 -1.62
C SER A 78 -8.34 2.12 -2.82
N VAL A 79 -8.91 1.26 -3.63
CA VAL A 79 -9.70 1.63 -4.81
C VAL A 79 -11.19 1.78 -4.45
N GLY A 80 -11.65 1.06 -3.43
CA GLY A 80 -13.01 1.14 -2.94
C GLY A 80 -13.44 2.51 -2.41
N MET A 81 -12.48 3.41 -2.12
CA MET A 81 -12.76 4.80 -1.73
C MET A 81 -13.10 5.71 -2.93
N ILE A 82 -12.74 5.31 -4.15
CA ILE A 82 -12.88 6.14 -5.36
C ILE A 82 -14.17 5.81 -6.10
N GLY A 83 -14.64 4.57 -5.97
CA GLY A 83 -15.86 4.13 -6.64
C GLY A 83 -16.33 2.76 -6.16
N ASN A 84 -17.59 2.43 -6.43
CA ASN A 84 -18.18 1.13 -6.08
C ASN A 84 -17.81 0.06 -7.11
N VAL A 85 -16.56 -0.38 -7.10
CA VAL A 85 -16.04 -1.40 -8.01
C VAL A 85 -16.39 -2.78 -7.47
N LYS A 86 -17.35 -3.45 -8.11
CA LYS A 86 -17.76 -4.84 -7.76
C LYS A 86 -16.82 -5.88 -8.35
N GLY A 87 -15.54 -5.79 -8.04
CA GLY A 87 -14.54 -6.70 -8.62
C GLY A 87 -13.30 -6.80 -7.76
N TRP A 88 -12.42 -7.73 -8.14
CA TRP A 88 -11.10 -7.86 -7.56
C TRP A 88 -10.15 -6.85 -8.19
N VAL A 89 -9.41 -6.13 -7.35
CA VAL A 89 -8.36 -5.21 -7.81
C VAL A 89 -7.06 -5.98 -7.86
N ILE A 90 -6.42 -6.02 -9.03
CA ILE A 90 -5.10 -6.65 -9.18
C ILE A 90 -4.07 -5.53 -9.24
N PRO A 91 -3.30 -5.31 -8.17
CA PRO A 91 -2.29 -4.26 -8.16
C PRO A 91 -1.04 -4.70 -8.93
N VAL A 92 -0.32 -3.72 -9.47
CA VAL A 92 1.05 -3.91 -9.95
C VAL A 92 1.97 -3.17 -8.99
N SER A 93 2.92 -3.88 -8.38
CA SER A 93 3.84 -3.30 -7.40
C SER A 93 5.25 -3.81 -7.63
N PHE A 94 6.23 -2.94 -7.34
CA PHE A 94 7.64 -3.29 -7.28
C PHE A 94 8.11 -3.56 -5.84
N LEU A 95 7.19 -3.46 -4.87
CA LEU A 95 7.46 -3.77 -3.47
C LEU A 95 7.07 -5.23 -3.18
N PRO A 96 7.75 -5.88 -2.23
CA PRO A 96 7.55 -7.30 -1.93
C PRO A 96 6.14 -7.66 -1.50
N VAL A 97 5.43 -6.74 -0.86
CA VAL A 97 4.05 -6.96 -0.39
C VAL A 97 3.17 -5.78 -0.75
N CYS A 98 2.04 -6.05 -1.38
CA CYS A 98 1.04 -5.05 -1.72
C CYS A 98 -0.35 -5.51 -1.31
N PHE A 99 -1.06 -4.67 -0.58
CA PHE A 99 -2.47 -4.84 -0.23
C PHE A 99 -3.32 -3.92 -1.10
N ALA A 100 -4.23 -4.49 -1.87
CA ALA A 100 -5.21 -3.72 -2.63
C ALA A 100 -6.60 -3.94 -2.02
N LEU A 101 -7.13 -2.88 -1.41
CA LEU A 101 -8.46 -2.86 -0.81
C LEU A 101 -9.48 -2.46 -1.86
N GLY A 102 -10.42 -3.35 -2.12
CA GLY A 102 -11.56 -3.12 -2.99
C GLY A 102 -12.75 -2.53 -2.24
N SER A 103 -13.93 -2.67 -2.83
CA SER A 103 -15.18 -2.22 -2.22
C SER A 103 -15.73 -3.22 -1.22
N ILE A 104 -16.53 -2.72 -0.28
CA ILE A 104 -17.36 -3.54 0.59
C ILE A 104 -18.62 -3.92 -0.19
N ILE A 105 -18.90 -5.21 -0.29
CA ILE A 105 -20.05 -5.74 -1.03
C ILE A 105 -20.90 -6.64 -0.16
N LYS A 106 -22.20 -6.60 -0.36
CA LYS A 106 -23.16 -7.51 0.29
C LYS A 106 -23.25 -8.80 -0.52
N LYS A 107 -22.99 -9.93 0.15
CA LYS A 107 -23.13 -11.28 -0.44
C LYS A 107 -23.80 -12.22 0.54
N PRO A 108 -24.54 -13.23 0.06
CA PRO A 108 -24.98 -14.32 0.92
C PRO A 108 -23.76 -15.13 1.38
N GLY A 109 -23.70 -15.42 2.65
CA GLY A 109 -22.67 -16.24 3.27
C GLY A 109 -23.26 -17.16 4.33
N VAL A 110 -22.60 -18.29 4.60
CA VAL A 110 -23.02 -19.20 5.67
C VAL A 110 -22.40 -18.74 6.97
N PHE A 111 -23.23 -18.45 7.95
CA PHE A 111 -22.82 -18.09 9.29
C PHE A 111 -23.66 -18.86 10.33
N LYS A 112 -22.99 -19.61 11.22
CA LYS A 112 -23.69 -20.47 12.22
C LYS A 112 -24.76 -21.33 11.59
N GLU A 113 -24.43 -22.02 10.50
CA GLU A 113 -25.33 -22.93 9.73
C GLU A 113 -26.55 -22.26 9.07
N ARG A 114 -26.58 -20.92 9.01
CA ARG A 114 -27.64 -20.15 8.33
C ARG A 114 -27.04 -19.33 7.18
N ILE A 115 -27.83 -19.15 6.13
CA ILE A 115 -27.50 -18.26 5.03
C ILE A 115 -27.96 -16.86 5.41
N GLU A 116 -27.01 -15.94 5.51
CA GLU A 116 -27.27 -14.54 5.85
C GLU A 116 -26.59 -13.61 4.84
N VAL A 117 -27.19 -12.45 4.60
CA VAL A 117 -26.55 -11.40 3.81
C VAL A 117 -25.56 -10.65 4.70
N ARG A 118 -24.27 -10.74 4.35
CA ARG A 118 -23.19 -10.11 5.09
C ARG A 118 -22.38 -9.17 4.21
N GLU A 119 -21.68 -8.26 4.83
CA GLU A 119 -20.75 -7.35 4.17
C GLU A 119 -19.34 -7.97 4.12
N TYR A 120 -18.77 -7.99 2.92
CA TYR A 120 -17.43 -8.52 2.68
C TYR A 120 -16.53 -7.44 2.09
N LEU A 121 -15.40 -7.18 2.75
CA LEU A 121 -14.32 -6.39 2.16
C LEU A 121 -13.53 -7.26 1.19
N GLN A 122 -13.45 -6.84 -0.05
CA GLN A 122 -12.58 -7.49 -1.03
C GLN A 122 -11.15 -6.98 -0.87
N MET A 123 -10.21 -7.89 -0.63
CA MET A 123 -8.81 -7.56 -0.51
C MET A 123 -7.97 -8.51 -1.35
N THR A 124 -7.10 -7.94 -2.17
CA THR A 124 -6.07 -8.69 -2.91
C THR A 124 -4.73 -8.46 -2.23
N ILE A 125 -4.01 -9.53 -1.99
CA ILE A 125 -2.65 -9.48 -1.44
C ILE A 125 -1.71 -9.99 -2.52
N LEU A 126 -0.82 -9.12 -2.99
CA LEU A 126 0.26 -9.47 -3.88
C LEU A 126 1.52 -9.69 -3.04
N ILE A 127 2.15 -10.83 -3.20
CA ILE A 127 3.39 -11.22 -2.51
C ILE A 127 4.40 -11.62 -3.57
N ASP A 128 5.60 -11.07 -3.47
CA ASP A 128 6.70 -11.40 -4.35
C ASP A 128 7.26 -12.78 -3.98
N HIS A 129 7.17 -13.73 -4.91
CA HIS A 129 7.59 -15.11 -4.71
C HIS A 129 9.12 -15.25 -4.60
N ASP A 130 9.87 -14.29 -5.15
CA ASP A 130 11.34 -14.28 -5.01
C ASP A 130 11.79 -14.01 -3.56
N VAL A 131 10.86 -13.46 -2.74
CA VAL A 131 11.14 -13.11 -1.33
C VAL A 131 10.49 -14.08 -0.35
N ILE A 132 9.28 -14.57 -0.66
CA ILE A 132 8.47 -15.39 0.25
C ILE A 132 7.84 -16.54 -0.51
N ASP A 133 8.12 -17.77 -0.08
CA ASP A 133 7.49 -18.98 -0.63
C ASP A 133 6.00 -19.08 -0.30
N GLY A 134 5.28 -19.91 -1.08
CA GLY A 134 3.83 -20.05 -0.99
C GLY A 134 3.32 -20.48 0.40
N ALA A 135 4.01 -21.42 1.08
CA ALA A 135 3.56 -21.91 2.37
C ALA A 135 3.65 -20.87 3.51
N PRO A 136 4.76 -20.09 3.69
CA PRO A 136 4.78 -18.95 4.59
C PRO A 136 3.76 -17.86 4.22
N ALA A 137 3.58 -17.58 2.92
CA ALA A 137 2.60 -16.62 2.44
C ALA A 137 1.17 -17.02 2.83
N ALA A 138 0.79 -18.27 2.62
CA ALA A 138 -0.52 -18.79 3.01
C ALA A 138 -0.78 -18.68 4.51
N ARG A 139 0.19 -19.04 5.36
CA ARG A 139 0.09 -18.89 6.82
C ARG A 139 -0.07 -17.42 7.23
N PHE A 140 0.67 -16.53 6.57
CA PHE A 140 0.54 -15.10 6.81
C PHE A 140 -0.86 -14.59 6.48
N VAL A 141 -1.41 -14.97 5.30
CA VAL A 141 -2.76 -14.56 4.86
C VAL A 141 -3.81 -15.08 5.83
N THR A 142 -3.75 -16.34 6.23
CA THR A 142 -4.68 -16.93 7.22
C THR A 142 -4.64 -16.13 8.52
N ARG A 143 -3.45 -15.91 9.07
CA ARG A 143 -3.30 -15.16 10.32
C ARG A 143 -3.81 -13.73 10.22
N LEU A 144 -3.55 -13.07 9.09
CA LEU A 144 -4.03 -11.70 8.82
C LEU A 144 -5.57 -11.66 8.79
N THR A 145 -6.19 -12.64 8.11
CA THR A 145 -7.65 -12.74 8.04
C THR A 145 -8.25 -12.91 9.45
N ASP A 146 -7.72 -13.83 10.25
CA ASP A 146 -8.15 -14.04 11.63
C ASP A 146 -8.09 -12.76 12.49
N LEU A 147 -6.99 -11.99 12.33
CA LEU A 147 -6.80 -10.74 13.07
C LEU A 147 -7.81 -9.66 12.64
N ILE A 148 -8.08 -9.56 11.35
CA ILE A 148 -9.04 -8.58 10.81
C ILE A 148 -10.46 -8.95 11.23
N GLU A 149 -10.86 -10.22 11.07
CA GLU A 149 -12.22 -10.68 11.42
C GLU A 149 -12.49 -10.64 12.92
N SER A 150 -11.47 -10.80 13.75
CA SER A 150 -11.59 -10.67 15.21
C SER A 150 -11.58 -9.21 15.69
N GLY A 151 -11.31 -8.23 14.82
CA GLY A 151 -11.17 -6.83 15.20
C GLY A 151 -9.99 -6.59 16.15
N TYR A 152 -8.91 -7.32 15.98
CA TYR A 152 -7.74 -7.25 16.87
C TYR A 152 -7.14 -5.82 16.89
N GLY A 153 -7.08 -5.24 18.09
CA GLY A 153 -6.52 -3.90 18.30
C GLY A 153 -7.50 -2.73 18.10
N LEU A 154 -8.79 -3.03 17.86
CA LEU A 154 -9.88 -2.03 17.79
C LEU A 154 -10.49 -1.81 19.17
#